data_401afb4eaca60c9a461b1c2f466d3cd4
#
_entry.id   401afb4eaca60c9a461b1c2f466d3cd4
#
_cell.length_a   1.000
_cell.length_b   1.000
_cell.length_c   1.000
_cell.angle_alpha   90.00
_cell.angle_beta   90.00
_cell.angle_gamma   90.00
#
_symmetry.space_group_name_H-M   'P 1'
#
loop_
_entity.id
_entity.type
_entity.pdbx_description
1 polymer ?
#
loop_
_entity_poly.entity_id
_entity_poly.type
_entity_poly.pdbx_seq_one_letter_code
_entity_poly.pdbx_strand_id
1 'polypeptide(L)'
;MAENMVRLTAMTPEMYHRYFREYENDPDLYLDKDKYTAYTYSKEKVDQYIQRQVDLKRIPLAIMTGNEIVGEIIIKNIEEHKCATMGLSLKNARYKDREIGTQAEKLAIQYVFRDLDIPTLYADSIQTNTRSQHVLEKVGFTLTHEDKDFKYYRIDRDMNIELKKMETDDEIKGKAYVHWKSWHEAYPGLVDQGYLDAMTLEKCEKMAYSWPDNLIVAKDNGRVIGFVGYGDRGDEAPYTGEIFALYVLAEYYGKGVAQQLMKAGLQQLMNYSQICLWVLKENKRAIRFYEKCGFVPTGEELVSPNIGAAEIRMILKCES
;
A
#
# COMPACT_ATOMS: atom_id res chain seq x y z
N MET A 1 10.06 33.01 17.23
CA MET A 1 9.02 32.10 16.70
C MET A 1 9.62 30.88 15.95
N ALA A 2 10.94 30.75 15.81
CA ALA A 2 11.59 29.57 15.16
C ALA A 2 11.94 28.41 16.11
N GLU A 3 11.87 28.63 17.43
CA GLU A 3 12.37 27.64 18.42
C GLU A 3 11.44 26.44 18.69
N ASN A 4 10.19 26.45 18.20
CA ASN A 4 9.22 25.39 18.47
C ASN A 4 8.85 24.53 17.25
N MET A 5 9.58 24.63 16.15
CA MET A 5 9.28 23.81 14.97
C MET A 5 9.78 22.39 15.19
N VAL A 6 8.85 21.43 15.23
CA VAL A 6 9.16 20.00 15.31
C VAL A 6 9.69 19.51 13.95
N ARG A 7 10.75 18.72 13.97
CA ARG A 7 11.26 18.00 12.80
C ARG A 7 11.62 16.56 13.16
N LEU A 8 11.59 15.69 12.17
CA LEU A 8 12.06 14.31 12.29
C LEU A 8 13.41 14.17 11.59
N THR A 9 14.29 13.35 12.17
CA THR A 9 15.56 12.96 11.56
C THR A 9 15.89 11.52 11.94
N ALA A 10 16.74 10.84 11.17
CA ALA A 10 17.18 9.50 11.53
C ALA A 10 17.85 9.52 12.93
N MET A 11 17.49 8.55 13.77
CA MET A 11 18.05 8.42 15.12
C MET A 11 19.40 7.72 15.05
N THR A 12 20.50 8.42 15.39
CA THR A 12 21.83 7.81 15.42
C THR A 12 22.15 7.18 16.80
N PRO A 13 23.16 6.29 16.90
CA PRO A 13 23.59 5.74 18.17
C PRO A 13 23.95 6.81 19.22
N GLU A 14 24.64 7.87 18.82
CA GLU A 14 25.00 9.00 19.71
C GLU A 14 23.75 9.74 20.18
N MET A 15 22.78 9.92 19.30
CA MET A 15 21.49 10.55 19.64
C MET A 15 20.71 9.70 20.64
N TYR A 16 20.72 8.38 20.51
CA TYR A 16 20.12 7.47 21.50
C TYR A 16 20.74 7.63 22.89
N HIS A 17 22.08 7.67 22.99
CA HIS A 17 22.75 7.87 24.26
C HIS A 17 22.43 9.22 24.89
N ARG A 18 22.33 10.29 24.10
CA ARG A 18 21.90 11.61 24.59
C ARG A 18 20.46 11.57 25.07
N TYR A 19 19.56 11.00 24.27
CA TYR A 19 18.14 10.86 24.61
C TYR A 19 17.92 10.10 25.91
N PHE A 20 18.52 8.91 26.05
CA PHE A 20 18.32 8.06 27.21
C PHE A 20 19.00 8.54 28.50
N ARG A 21 19.98 9.43 28.44
CA ARG A 21 20.56 10.05 29.65
C ARG A 21 19.57 10.98 30.37
N GLU A 22 18.62 11.53 29.65
CA GLU A 22 17.63 12.47 30.16
C GLU A 22 16.20 11.90 30.07
N TYR A 23 16.07 10.64 29.71
CA TYR A 23 14.79 9.99 29.57
C TYR A 23 14.20 9.66 30.94
N GLU A 24 12.92 10.00 31.10
CA GLU A 24 12.11 9.64 32.26
C GLU A 24 10.89 8.85 31.77
N ASN A 25 10.76 7.63 32.23
CA ASN A 25 9.59 6.83 31.92
C ASN A 25 8.35 7.31 32.68
N ASP A 26 7.20 7.20 32.02
CA ASP A 26 5.93 7.65 32.59
C ASP A 26 5.26 6.50 33.36
N PRO A 27 5.01 6.64 34.69
CA PRO A 27 4.33 5.62 35.47
C PRO A 27 2.90 5.32 34.98
N ASP A 28 2.24 6.31 34.35
CA ASP A 28 0.89 6.13 33.82
C ASP A 28 0.83 5.26 32.55
N LEU A 29 1.97 4.96 31.93
CA LEU A 29 2.09 4.06 30.78
C LEU A 29 2.35 2.60 31.15
N TYR A 30 2.33 2.26 32.43
CA TYR A 30 2.48 0.87 32.89
C TYR A 30 1.09 0.24 33.09
N LEU A 31 0.86 -0.89 32.43
CA LEU A 31 -0.37 -1.70 32.62
C LEU A 31 -0.51 -2.18 34.06
N ASP A 32 0.61 -2.53 34.69
CA ASP A 32 0.71 -2.89 36.09
C ASP A 32 1.58 -1.85 36.79
N LYS A 33 0.96 -0.96 37.56
CA LYS A 33 1.67 0.16 38.24
C LYS A 33 2.64 -0.31 39.29
N ASP A 34 2.44 -1.51 39.85
CA ASP A 34 3.36 -2.10 40.86
C ASP A 34 4.70 -2.53 40.21
N LYS A 35 4.73 -2.69 38.90
CA LYS A 35 5.95 -2.96 38.10
C LYS A 35 6.69 -1.72 37.65
N TYR A 36 6.20 -0.53 38.00
CA TYR A 36 6.92 0.68 37.67
C TYR A 36 8.27 0.74 38.38
N THR A 37 9.31 1.03 37.61
CA THR A 37 10.65 1.33 38.12
C THR A 37 11.18 2.54 37.33
N ALA A 38 11.64 3.57 38.05
CA ALA A 38 12.23 4.74 37.44
C ALA A 38 13.39 4.35 36.52
N TYR A 39 13.40 4.89 35.32
CA TYR A 39 14.45 4.59 34.35
C TYR A 39 15.80 5.12 34.84
N THR A 40 16.84 4.28 34.75
CA THR A 40 18.22 4.68 35.00
C THR A 40 19.04 4.36 33.74
N TYR A 41 19.76 5.35 33.24
CA TYR A 41 20.63 5.19 32.08
C TYR A 41 21.70 4.10 32.31
N SER A 42 21.83 3.24 31.33
CA SER A 42 22.93 2.28 31.21
C SER A 42 23.38 2.23 29.77
N LYS A 43 24.68 2.42 29.52
CA LYS A 43 25.23 2.37 28.17
C LYS A 43 24.92 1.03 27.51
N GLU A 44 25.16 -0.07 28.20
CA GLU A 44 24.94 -1.42 27.70
C GLU A 44 23.45 -1.66 27.30
N LYS A 45 22.51 -1.25 28.16
CA LYS A 45 21.07 -1.38 27.83
C LYS A 45 20.69 -0.55 26.63
N VAL A 46 21.27 0.63 26.45
CA VAL A 46 21.01 1.48 25.27
C VAL A 46 21.62 0.85 24.02
N ASP A 47 22.85 0.32 24.10
CA ASP A 47 23.49 -0.40 22.99
C ASP A 47 22.64 -1.61 22.55
N GLN A 48 22.12 -2.40 23.51
CA GLN A 48 21.20 -3.50 23.25
C GLN A 48 19.88 -3.04 22.63
N TYR A 49 19.33 -1.91 23.09
CA TYR A 49 18.14 -1.31 22.51
C TYR A 49 18.36 -0.91 21.05
N ILE A 50 19.48 -0.26 20.75
CA ILE A 50 19.89 0.13 19.38
C ILE A 50 20.00 -1.12 18.49
N GLN A 51 20.74 -2.14 18.96
CA GLN A 51 20.91 -3.38 18.19
C GLN A 51 19.55 -4.04 17.89
N ARG A 52 18.63 -4.05 18.85
CA ARG A 52 17.27 -4.56 18.64
C ARG A 52 16.50 -3.82 17.55
N GLN A 53 16.68 -2.50 17.38
CA GLN A 53 16.03 -1.77 16.29
C GLN A 53 16.56 -2.25 14.93
N VAL A 54 17.87 -2.50 14.82
CA VAL A 54 18.54 -3.03 13.63
C VAL A 54 18.05 -4.45 13.32
N ASP A 55 18.11 -5.35 14.30
CA ASP A 55 17.74 -6.76 14.14
C ASP A 55 16.28 -6.92 13.69
N LEU A 56 15.39 -6.06 14.18
CA LEU A 56 13.98 -6.04 13.86
C LEU A 56 13.65 -5.18 12.64
N LYS A 57 14.65 -4.67 11.91
CA LYS A 57 14.50 -3.83 10.70
C LYS A 57 13.54 -2.65 10.91
N ARG A 58 13.62 -2.01 12.07
CA ARG A 58 12.79 -0.85 12.41
C ARG A 58 13.44 0.44 11.93
N ILE A 59 12.63 1.47 11.69
CA ILE A 59 13.10 2.80 11.33
C ILE A 59 12.87 3.73 12.52
N PRO A 60 13.92 4.02 13.30
CA PRO A 60 13.82 4.98 14.40
C PRO A 60 14.08 6.41 13.91
N LEU A 61 13.21 7.32 14.33
CA LEU A 61 13.27 8.74 14.01
C LEU A 61 13.32 9.55 15.32
N ALA A 62 14.28 10.45 15.43
CA ALA A 62 14.34 11.41 16.53
C ALA A 62 13.34 12.54 16.31
N ILE A 63 12.57 12.88 17.33
CA ILE A 63 11.74 14.07 17.38
C ILE A 63 12.62 15.20 17.91
N MET A 64 12.81 16.24 17.09
CA MET A 64 13.67 17.37 17.39
C MET A 64 12.89 18.65 17.54
N THR A 65 13.24 19.46 18.54
CA THR A 65 12.89 20.89 18.63
C THR A 65 14.19 21.68 18.73
N GLY A 66 14.45 22.54 17.74
CA GLY A 66 15.80 23.13 17.60
C GLY A 66 16.87 22.03 17.51
N ASN A 67 17.83 22.05 18.43
CA ASN A 67 18.92 21.05 18.52
C ASN A 67 18.66 19.97 19.59
N GLU A 68 17.52 20.01 20.25
CA GLU A 68 17.19 19.08 21.35
C GLU A 68 16.40 17.89 20.83
N ILE A 69 16.76 16.69 21.31
CA ILE A 69 16.00 15.46 21.10
C ILE A 69 14.94 15.40 22.19
N VAL A 70 13.68 15.49 21.81
CA VAL A 70 12.53 15.56 22.75
C VAL A 70 11.69 14.28 22.77
N GLY A 71 11.97 13.35 21.84
CA GLY A 71 11.25 12.09 21.73
C GLY A 71 11.79 11.22 20.60
N GLU A 72 11.14 10.09 20.40
CA GLU A 72 11.37 9.19 19.28
C GLU A 72 10.06 8.72 18.65
N ILE A 73 10.11 8.44 17.38
CA ILE A 73 9.11 7.65 16.64
C ILE A 73 9.81 6.42 16.10
N ILE A 74 9.15 5.28 16.22
CA ILE A 74 9.63 4.03 15.63
C ILE A 74 8.60 3.52 14.63
N ILE A 75 9.02 3.37 13.36
CA ILE A 75 8.23 2.65 12.36
C ILE A 75 8.67 1.19 12.41
N LYS A 76 7.73 0.30 12.68
CA LYS A 76 7.92 -1.14 12.93
C LYS A 76 6.94 -1.98 12.14
N ASN A 77 7.15 -3.31 12.09
CA ASN A 77 6.27 -4.26 11.38
C ASN A 77 5.99 -3.82 9.93
N ILE A 78 7.07 -3.46 9.24
CA ILE A 78 6.99 -2.91 7.89
C ILE A 78 6.75 -4.04 6.90
N GLU A 79 5.62 -3.97 6.21
CA GLU A 79 5.32 -4.75 5.00
C GLU A 79 5.31 -3.77 3.82
N GLU A 80 6.32 -3.89 2.96
CA GLU A 80 6.50 -2.98 1.82
C GLU A 80 5.23 -2.87 0.97
N HIS A 81 4.86 -1.64 0.63
CA HIS A 81 3.66 -1.29 -0.13
C HIS A 81 2.33 -1.75 0.47
N LYS A 82 2.30 -2.19 1.73
CA LYS A 82 1.08 -2.63 2.42
C LYS A 82 0.81 -1.85 3.69
N CYS A 83 1.62 -2.07 4.72
CA CYS A 83 1.36 -1.46 6.02
C CYS A 83 2.63 -1.36 6.88
N ALA A 84 2.54 -0.50 7.89
CA ALA A 84 3.50 -0.43 8.98
C ALA A 84 2.78 -0.10 10.29
N THR A 85 3.49 -0.17 11.41
CA THR A 85 3.00 0.28 12.72
C THR A 85 3.90 1.40 13.22
N MET A 86 3.31 2.46 13.77
CA MET A 86 4.02 3.57 14.39
C MET A 86 3.92 3.48 15.92
N GLY A 87 5.01 3.78 16.61
CA GLY A 87 5.02 4.05 18.04
C GLY A 87 5.72 5.37 18.30
N LEU A 88 5.23 6.16 19.27
CA LEU A 88 5.80 7.43 19.69
C LEU A 88 6.07 7.43 21.19
N SER A 89 7.21 7.96 21.59
CA SER A 89 7.48 8.32 22.98
C SER A 89 8.14 9.69 23.08
N LEU A 90 7.75 10.48 24.12
CA LEU A 90 8.43 11.72 24.47
C LEU A 90 9.43 11.45 25.59
N LYS A 91 10.52 12.22 25.59
CA LYS A 91 11.65 12.03 26.51
C LYS A 91 11.24 12.11 27.98
N ASN A 92 10.33 13.01 28.33
CA ASN A 92 9.77 13.17 29.68
C ASN A 92 8.49 14.01 29.67
N ALA A 93 7.89 14.22 30.85
CA ALA A 93 6.61 14.90 31.02
C ALA A 93 6.62 16.36 30.58
N ARG A 94 7.76 17.08 30.62
CA ARG A 94 7.84 18.51 30.27
C ARG A 94 7.56 18.81 28.80
N TYR A 95 7.62 17.81 27.92
CA TYR A 95 7.30 17.94 26.48
C TYR A 95 5.85 17.59 26.13
N LYS A 96 5.09 17.12 27.11
CA LYS A 96 3.67 16.82 26.95
C LYS A 96 2.87 18.15 26.87
N ASP A 97 1.68 18.08 26.26
CA ASP A 97 0.73 19.18 26.13
C ASP A 97 1.28 20.44 25.40
N ARG A 98 2.30 20.26 24.54
CA ARG A 98 2.95 21.29 23.72
C ARG A 98 2.77 21.10 22.23
N GLU A 99 1.78 20.32 21.81
CA GLU A 99 1.54 19.93 20.40
C GLU A 99 2.70 19.19 19.74
N ILE A 100 3.80 18.86 20.46
CA ILE A 100 4.97 18.19 19.93
C ILE A 100 4.61 16.81 19.40
N GLY A 101 3.85 16.02 20.17
CA GLY A 101 3.39 14.69 19.74
C GLY A 101 2.52 14.78 18.48
N THR A 102 1.55 15.69 18.45
CA THR A 102 0.67 15.92 17.30
C THR A 102 1.45 16.30 16.03
N GLN A 103 2.44 17.21 16.15
CA GLN A 103 3.27 17.60 15.00
C GLN A 103 4.17 16.45 14.54
N ALA A 104 4.78 15.72 15.48
CA ALA A 104 5.66 14.59 15.18
C ALA A 104 4.89 13.45 14.48
N GLU A 105 3.68 13.11 14.95
CA GLU A 105 2.83 12.10 14.31
C GLU A 105 2.42 12.51 12.90
N LYS A 106 2.03 13.76 12.67
CA LYS A 106 1.74 14.27 11.31
C LYS A 106 2.94 14.13 10.36
N LEU A 107 4.13 14.47 10.83
CA LEU A 107 5.35 14.32 10.04
C LEU A 107 5.68 12.85 9.76
N ALA A 108 5.47 11.97 10.74
CA ALA A 108 5.67 10.54 10.56
C ALA A 108 4.67 9.91 9.58
N ILE A 109 3.40 10.32 9.64
CA ILE A 109 2.36 9.92 8.67
C ILE A 109 2.80 10.32 7.25
N GLN A 110 3.26 11.58 7.07
CA GLN A 110 3.75 12.05 5.78
C GLN A 110 4.96 11.24 5.30
N TYR A 111 5.94 10.98 6.18
CA TYR A 111 7.10 10.16 5.87
C TYR A 111 6.72 8.75 5.44
N VAL A 112 5.82 8.08 6.20
CA VAL A 112 5.38 6.72 5.87
C VAL A 112 4.63 6.68 4.54
N PHE A 113 3.74 7.64 4.30
CA PHE A 113 2.91 7.64 3.10
C PHE A 113 3.64 8.07 1.83
N ARG A 114 4.60 9.02 1.92
CA ARG A 114 5.28 9.61 0.76
C ARG A 114 6.64 9.00 0.50
N ASP A 115 7.45 8.85 1.57
CA ASP A 115 8.86 8.49 1.40
C ASP A 115 9.05 6.96 1.47
N LEU A 116 8.22 6.25 2.24
CA LEU A 116 8.22 4.79 2.29
C LEU A 116 7.19 4.14 1.35
N ASP A 117 6.30 4.91 0.74
CA ASP A 117 5.19 4.44 -0.12
C ASP A 117 4.34 3.32 0.53
N ILE A 118 4.06 3.48 1.83
CA ILE A 118 3.22 2.54 2.60
C ILE A 118 1.83 3.14 2.75
N PRO A 119 0.77 2.51 2.23
CA PRO A 119 -0.58 3.10 2.17
C PRO A 119 -1.37 3.01 3.48
N THR A 120 -0.99 2.15 4.42
CA THR A 120 -1.70 1.95 5.69
C THR A 120 -0.75 2.04 6.86
N LEU A 121 -1.09 2.86 7.85
CA LEU A 121 -0.32 2.98 9.09
C LEU A 121 -1.20 2.61 10.28
N TYR A 122 -0.68 1.72 11.12
CA TYR A 122 -1.28 1.33 12.39
C TYR A 122 -0.59 2.01 13.57
N ALA A 123 -1.31 2.19 14.66
CA ALA A 123 -0.79 2.58 15.95
C ALA A 123 -1.57 1.87 17.06
N ASP A 124 -0.93 1.70 18.20
CA ASP A 124 -1.55 1.13 19.39
C ASP A 124 -1.32 2.05 20.60
N SER A 125 -2.28 2.07 21.52
CA SER A 125 -2.19 2.82 22.76
C SER A 125 -2.78 2.02 23.90
N ILE A 126 -2.15 2.02 25.08
CA ILE A 126 -2.75 1.38 26.26
C ILE A 126 -4.07 2.05 26.64
N GLN A 127 -4.99 1.28 27.20
CA GLN A 127 -6.34 1.73 27.55
C GLN A 127 -6.36 2.99 28.42
N THR A 128 -5.39 3.14 29.31
CA THR A 128 -5.30 4.28 30.24
C THR A 128 -4.69 5.53 29.65
N ASN A 129 -4.02 5.44 28.47
CA ASN A 129 -3.34 6.59 27.84
C ASN A 129 -4.29 7.40 26.93
N THR A 130 -5.30 8.02 27.53
CA THR A 130 -6.28 8.86 26.81
C THR A 130 -5.65 9.99 26.03
N ARG A 131 -4.48 10.51 26.47
CA ARG A 131 -3.74 11.55 25.74
C ARG A 131 -3.27 11.05 24.37
N SER A 132 -2.60 9.89 24.32
CA SER A 132 -2.15 9.29 23.05
C SER A 132 -3.34 9.00 22.14
N GLN A 133 -4.41 8.43 22.69
CA GLN A 133 -5.64 8.15 21.95
C GLN A 133 -6.19 9.43 21.29
N HIS A 134 -6.30 10.51 22.05
CA HIS A 134 -6.77 11.80 21.54
C HIS A 134 -5.83 12.38 20.45
N VAL A 135 -4.50 12.23 20.60
CA VAL A 135 -3.56 12.69 19.57
C VAL A 135 -3.71 11.87 18.29
N LEU A 136 -3.78 10.53 18.38
CA LEU A 136 -4.01 9.65 17.23
C LEU A 136 -5.29 10.04 16.48
N GLU A 137 -6.40 10.22 17.18
CA GLU A 137 -7.68 10.64 16.57
C GLU A 137 -7.57 12.02 15.92
N LYS A 138 -6.90 12.98 16.59
CA LYS A 138 -6.67 14.34 16.08
C LYS A 138 -5.85 14.39 14.79
N VAL A 139 -4.94 13.45 14.58
CA VAL A 139 -4.13 13.37 13.35
C VAL A 139 -4.75 12.48 12.27
N GLY A 140 -5.95 11.91 12.52
CA GLY A 140 -6.75 11.23 11.52
C GLY A 140 -6.80 9.71 11.65
N PHE A 141 -6.21 9.11 12.68
CA PHE A 141 -6.39 7.69 12.94
C PHE A 141 -7.83 7.39 13.41
N THR A 142 -8.33 6.24 13.00
CA THR A 142 -9.62 5.70 13.44
C THR A 142 -9.40 4.45 14.30
N LEU A 143 -10.19 4.31 15.37
CA LEU A 143 -10.18 3.12 16.22
C LEU A 143 -10.71 1.93 15.41
N THR A 144 -9.98 0.82 15.39
CA THR A 144 -10.38 -0.41 14.69
C THR A 144 -10.96 -1.45 15.62
N HIS A 145 -10.31 -1.67 16.75
CA HIS A 145 -10.74 -2.58 17.82
C HIS A 145 -9.98 -2.25 19.10
N GLU A 146 -10.41 -2.87 20.18
CA GLU A 146 -9.76 -2.79 21.48
C GLU A 146 -9.79 -4.15 22.20
N ASP A 147 -8.83 -4.36 23.09
CA ASP A 147 -8.82 -5.45 24.02
C ASP A 147 -8.70 -4.93 25.47
N LYS A 148 -8.45 -5.81 26.45
CA LYS A 148 -8.36 -5.42 27.87
C LYS A 148 -7.21 -4.43 28.17
N ASP A 149 -6.16 -4.44 27.36
CA ASP A 149 -4.91 -3.72 27.61
C ASP A 149 -4.69 -2.57 26.63
N PHE A 150 -5.14 -2.71 25.34
CA PHE A 150 -4.83 -1.78 24.27
C PHE A 150 -6.04 -1.38 23.44
N LYS A 151 -5.92 -0.21 22.82
CA LYS A 151 -6.72 0.28 21.69
C LYS A 151 -5.86 0.32 20.44
N TYR A 152 -6.42 -0.14 19.31
CA TYR A 152 -5.73 -0.28 18.04
C TYR A 152 -6.33 0.67 17.01
N TYR A 153 -5.48 1.42 16.36
CA TYR A 153 -5.85 2.51 15.46
C TYR A 153 -5.26 2.28 14.07
N ARG A 154 -5.91 2.84 13.08
CA ARG A 154 -5.51 2.78 11.68
C ARG A 154 -5.75 4.13 11.00
N ILE A 155 -4.82 4.51 10.11
CA ILE A 155 -4.99 5.56 9.13
C ILE A 155 -4.56 5.06 7.77
N ASP A 156 -5.35 5.35 6.74
CA ASP A 156 -5.02 5.03 5.35
C ASP A 156 -4.67 6.32 4.61
N ARG A 157 -3.70 6.22 3.70
CA ARG A 157 -3.38 7.29 2.78
C ARG A 157 -4.54 7.53 1.83
N ASP A 158 -4.90 8.78 1.61
CA ASP A 158 -5.80 9.14 0.54
C ASP A 158 -5.21 8.73 -0.80
N MET A 159 -5.99 8.00 -1.58
CA MET A 159 -5.60 7.60 -2.93
C MET A 159 -5.80 8.76 -3.88
N ASN A 160 -4.75 9.10 -4.63
CA ASN A 160 -4.84 10.02 -5.76
C ASN A 160 -4.69 9.24 -7.07
N ILE A 161 -5.82 8.70 -7.54
CA ILE A 161 -5.85 7.86 -8.74
C ILE A 161 -5.92 8.73 -9.99
N GLU A 162 -4.86 8.66 -10.77
CA GLU A 162 -4.76 9.23 -12.10
C GLU A 162 -4.86 8.12 -13.15
N LEU A 163 -5.72 8.30 -14.16
CA LEU A 163 -5.78 7.43 -15.34
C LEU A 163 -5.20 8.17 -16.53
N LYS A 164 -4.27 7.55 -17.24
CA LYS A 164 -3.71 8.11 -18.46
C LYS A 164 -3.25 7.03 -19.43
N LYS A 165 -3.11 7.38 -20.72
CA LYS A 165 -2.43 6.51 -21.69
C LYS A 165 -0.99 6.28 -21.25
N MET A 166 -0.52 5.05 -21.43
CA MET A 166 0.87 4.69 -21.17
C MET A 166 1.79 5.31 -22.23
N GLU A 167 2.75 6.12 -21.80
CA GLU A 167 3.60 6.89 -22.73
C GLU A 167 5.08 6.91 -22.32
N THR A 168 5.38 6.84 -21.03
CA THR A 168 6.74 7.01 -20.52
C THR A 168 7.39 5.67 -20.18
N ASP A 169 8.72 5.65 -20.17
CA ASP A 169 9.53 4.49 -19.79
C ASP A 169 9.18 3.97 -18.38
N ASP A 170 8.98 4.88 -17.42
CA ASP A 170 8.56 4.52 -16.05
C ASP A 170 7.17 3.87 -16.01
N GLU A 171 6.26 4.29 -16.87
CA GLU A 171 4.93 3.69 -16.98
C GLU A 171 4.97 2.31 -17.64
N ILE A 172 5.84 2.12 -18.65
CA ILE A 172 6.07 0.82 -19.28
C ILE A 172 6.61 -0.18 -18.26
N LYS A 173 7.64 0.21 -17.49
CA LYS A 173 8.20 -0.61 -16.41
C LYS A 173 7.19 -0.86 -15.28
N GLY A 174 6.44 0.17 -14.91
CA GLY A 174 5.38 0.05 -13.91
C GLY A 174 4.26 -0.92 -14.35
N LYS A 175 3.82 -0.85 -15.61
CA LYS A 175 2.88 -1.81 -16.21
C LYS A 175 3.43 -3.23 -16.21
N ALA A 176 4.71 -3.40 -16.55
CA ALA A 176 5.38 -4.69 -16.52
C ALA A 176 5.39 -5.29 -15.10
N TYR A 177 5.71 -4.47 -14.10
CA TYR A 177 5.66 -4.88 -12.70
C TYR A 177 4.25 -5.29 -12.27
N VAL A 178 3.21 -4.49 -12.61
CA VAL A 178 1.81 -4.83 -12.32
C VAL A 178 1.42 -6.15 -12.99
N HIS A 179 1.81 -6.36 -14.24
CA HIS A 179 1.52 -7.59 -14.96
C HIS A 179 2.15 -8.81 -14.27
N TRP A 180 3.46 -8.75 -14.03
CA TRP A 180 4.20 -9.81 -13.34
C TRP A 180 3.60 -10.10 -11.95
N LYS A 181 3.43 -9.07 -11.12
CA LYS A 181 2.96 -9.19 -9.75
C LYS A 181 1.54 -9.76 -9.68
N SER A 182 0.63 -9.25 -10.52
CA SER A 182 -0.75 -9.71 -10.55
C SER A 182 -0.89 -11.17 -10.97
N TRP A 183 -0.03 -11.64 -11.87
CA TRP A 183 -0.02 -13.06 -12.26
C TRP A 183 0.37 -13.95 -11.07
N HIS A 184 1.43 -13.59 -10.36
CA HIS A 184 1.91 -14.36 -9.19
C HIS A 184 0.98 -14.27 -7.97
N GLU A 185 0.13 -13.27 -7.90
CA GLU A 185 -0.86 -13.12 -6.83
C GLU A 185 -2.21 -13.79 -7.14
N ALA A 186 -2.64 -13.76 -8.41
CA ALA A 186 -3.99 -14.15 -8.78
C ALA A 186 -4.10 -15.58 -9.36
N TYR A 187 -3.03 -16.13 -9.93
CA TYR A 187 -3.08 -17.35 -10.71
C TYR A 187 -2.39 -18.61 -10.13
N PRO A 188 -1.76 -18.60 -8.94
CA PRO A 188 -1.31 -19.84 -8.32
C PRO A 188 -2.46 -20.85 -8.21
N GLY A 189 -2.24 -22.06 -8.75
CA GLY A 189 -3.24 -23.13 -8.80
C GLY A 189 -4.33 -22.97 -9.87
N LEU A 190 -4.33 -21.89 -10.65
CA LEU A 190 -5.27 -21.68 -11.76
C LEU A 190 -4.63 -21.95 -13.14
N VAL A 191 -3.31 -21.80 -13.24
CA VAL A 191 -2.53 -22.05 -14.46
C VAL A 191 -1.39 -23.01 -14.16
N ASP A 192 -0.75 -23.55 -15.22
CA ASP A 192 0.43 -24.38 -15.08
C ASP A 192 1.53 -23.64 -14.31
N GLN A 193 2.09 -24.30 -13.29
CA GLN A 193 3.10 -23.68 -12.42
C GLN A 193 4.39 -23.36 -13.17
N GLY A 194 4.81 -24.21 -14.10
CA GLY A 194 6.02 -23.99 -14.91
C GLY A 194 5.86 -22.76 -15.81
N TYR A 195 4.64 -22.53 -16.33
CA TYR A 195 4.34 -21.31 -17.08
C TYR A 195 4.39 -20.07 -16.20
N LEU A 196 3.83 -20.16 -14.98
CA LEU A 196 3.84 -19.06 -14.02
C LEU A 196 5.26 -18.72 -13.57
N ASP A 197 6.10 -19.70 -13.29
CA ASP A 197 7.51 -19.52 -12.92
C ASP A 197 8.32 -18.90 -14.08
N ALA A 198 7.99 -19.24 -15.33
CA ALA A 198 8.59 -18.64 -16.53
C ALA A 198 8.11 -17.20 -16.82
N MET A 199 7.06 -16.73 -16.14
CA MET A 199 6.57 -15.35 -16.26
C MET A 199 7.38 -14.42 -15.33
N THR A 200 8.63 -14.18 -15.70
CA THR A 200 9.54 -13.30 -14.96
C THR A 200 9.25 -11.84 -15.20
N LEU A 201 9.71 -10.95 -14.29
CA LEU A 201 9.58 -9.50 -14.47
C LEU A 201 10.26 -9.05 -15.77
N GLU A 202 11.46 -9.57 -16.09
CA GLU A 202 12.17 -9.28 -17.34
C GLU A 202 11.36 -9.63 -18.58
N LYS A 203 10.66 -10.78 -18.56
CA LYS A 203 9.76 -11.18 -19.65
C LYS A 203 8.58 -10.21 -19.78
N CYS A 204 7.98 -9.80 -18.66
CA CYS A 204 6.90 -8.83 -18.65
C CYS A 204 7.36 -7.46 -19.16
N GLU A 205 8.61 -7.04 -18.85
CA GLU A 205 9.21 -5.82 -19.39
C GLU A 205 9.38 -5.90 -20.91
N LYS A 206 9.98 -6.99 -21.43
CA LYS A 206 10.12 -7.22 -22.87
C LYS A 206 8.75 -7.15 -23.58
N MET A 207 7.72 -7.77 -23.00
CA MET A 207 6.35 -7.71 -23.53
C MET A 207 5.79 -6.29 -23.52
N ALA A 208 6.02 -5.52 -22.45
CA ALA A 208 5.52 -4.16 -22.32
C ALA A 208 6.15 -3.21 -23.35
N TYR A 209 7.44 -3.37 -23.63
CA TYR A 209 8.13 -2.62 -24.68
C TYR A 209 7.75 -3.06 -26.10
N SER A 210 7.43 -4.35 -26.30
CA SER A 210 7.04 -4.87 -27.63
C SER A 210 5.62 -4.46 -28.02
N TRP A 211 4.73 -4.26 -27.05
CA TRP A 211 3.33 -3.88 -27.27
C TRP A 211 2.94 -2.72 -26.36
N PRO A 212 3.41 -1.48 -26.65
CA PRO A 212 3.16 -0.32 -25.80
C PRO A 212 1.81 0.34 -26.03
N ASP A 213 1.15 0.04 -27.17
CA ASP A 213 -0.04 0.75 -27.61
C ASP A 213 -1.33 0.23 -26.97
N ASN A 214 -2.37 1.08 -26.99
CA ASN A 214 -3.71 0.76 -26.53
C ASN A 214 -3.76 0.33 -25.06
N LEU A 215 -2.97 0.99 -24.22
CA LEU A 215 -2.89 0.76 -22.80
C LEU A 215 -3.21 2.05 -22.03
N ILE A 216 -4.07 1.92 -21.00
CA ILE A 216 -4.29 2.96 -19.99
C ILE A 216 -3.77 2.43 -18.68
N VAL A 217 -2.95 3.20 -18.00
CA VAL A 217 -2.45 2.92 -16.66
C VAL A 217 -3.21 3.70 -15.61
N ALA A 218 -3.43 3.08 -14.45
CA ALA A 218 -3.84 3.75 -13.24
C ALA A 218 -2.60 3.99 -12.37
N LYS A 219 -2.44 5.23 -11.90
CA LYS A 219 -1.34 5.63 -11.02
C LYS A 219 -1.89 6.12 -9.70
N ASP A 220 -1.27 5.74 -8.59
CA ASP A 220 -1.50 6.32 -7.27
C ASP A 220 -0.23 7.04 -6.84
N ASN A 221 -0.31 8.36 -6.69
CA ASN A 221 0.85 9.21 -6.37
C ASN A 221 2.08 8.96 -7.28
N GLY A 222 1.84 8.75 -8.58
CA GLY A 222 2.89 8.53 -9.57
C GLY A 222 3.28 7.07 -9.80
N ARG A 223 2.99 6.15 -8.89
CA ARG A 223 3.24 4.71 -9.05
C ARG A 223 2.14 4.05 -9.89
N VAL A 224 2.51 3.25 -10.87
CA VAL A 224 1.55 2.44 -11.62
C VAL A 224 1.03 1.30 -10.74
N ILE A 225 -0.28 1.22 -10.59
CA ILE A 225 -0.98 0.27 -9.71
C ILE A 225 -1.96 -0.66 -10.43
N GLY A 226 -2.21 -0.38 -11.69
CA GLY A 226 -3.08 -1.17 -12.55
C GLY A 226 -3.02 -0.70 -13.99
N PHE A 227 -3.55 -1.50 -14.89
CA PHE A 227 -3.70 -1.11 -16.29
C PHE A 227 -4.85 -1.86 -16.96
N VAL A 228 -5.35 -1.28 -18.04
CA VAL A 228 -6.28 -1.91 -18.99
C VAL A 228 -5.69 -1.83 -20.39
N GLY A 229 -5.80 -2.95 -21.13
CA GLY A 229 -5.48 -3.03 -22.54
C GLY A 229 -6.74 -3.25 -23.36
N TYR A 230 -6.84 -2.53 -24.47
CA TYR A 230 -8.01 -2.54 -25.34
C TYR A 230 -7.58 -2.54 -26.82
N GLY A 231 -8.43 -3.05 -27.71
CA GLY A 231 -8.10 -3.07 -29.13
C GLY A 231 -9.21 -3.58 -30.00
N ASP A 232 -8.87 -3.71 -31.28
CA ASP A 232 -9.73 -4.34 -32.29
C ASP A 232 -9.43 -5.85 -32.31
N ARG A 233 -10.45 -6.66 -32.41
CA ARG A 233 -10.28 -8.12 -32.57
C ARG A 233 -9.96 -8.55 -34.03
N GLY A 234 -10.14 -7.68 -34.99
CA GLY A 234 -9.67 -7.78 -36.39
C GLY A 234 -10.24 -8.88 -37.27
N ASP A 235 -10.56 -10.03 -36.76
CA ASP A 235 -10.94 -11.26 -37.45
C ASP A 235 -12.36 -11.76 -37.14
N GLU A 236 -13.05 -11.12 -36.22
CA GLU A 236 -14.47 -11.33 -35.95
C GLU A 236 -15.30 -10.19 -36.58
N ALA A 237 -16.57 -10.46 -36.86
CA ALA A 237 -17.51 -9.49 -37.50
C ALA A 237 -17.10 -8.02 -37.27
N PRO A 238 -17.04 -7.17 -38.27
CA PRO A 238 -16.23 -5.94 -38.40
C PRO A 238 -16.48 -4.84 -37.36
N TYR A 239 -16.96 -5.15 -36.18
CA TYR A 239 -17.29 -4.17 -35.12
C TYR A 239 -17.19 -4.74 -33.73
N THR A 240 -16.26 -5.69 -33.49
CA THR A 240 -16.01 -6.22 -32.15
C THR A 240 -14.71 -5.65 -31.58
N GLY A 241 -14.81 -4.90 -30.47
CA GLY A 241 -13.67 -4.48 -29.67
C GLY A 241 -13.31 -5.52 -28.63
N GLU A 242 -12.11 -5.45 -28.09
CA GLU A 242 -11.64 -6.36 -27.04
C GLU A 242 -11.00 -5.61 -25.88
N ILE A 243 -11.32 -6.04 -24.66
CA ILE A 243 -10.53 -5.78 -23.49
C ILE A 243 -9.61 -6.98 -23.31
N PHE A 244 -8.36 -6.89 -23.78
CA PHE A 244 -7.42 -8.02 -23.76
C PHE A 244 -6.62 -8.15 -22.47
N ALA A 245 -6.63 -7.12 -21.61
CA ALA A 245 -5.96 -7.13 -20.32
C ALA A 245 -6.64 -6.19 -19.32
N LEU A 246 -6.77 -6.62 -18.07
CA LEU A 246 -7.15 -5.77 -16.95
C LEU A 246 -6.48 -6.33 -15.68
N TYR A 247 -5.54 -5.59 -15.15
CA TYR A 247 -4.79 -5.99 -13.96
C TYR A 247 -4.70 -4.84 -12.98
N VAL A 248 -4.80 -5.16 -11.68
CA VAL A 248 -4.66 -4.23 -10.57
C VAL A 248 -3.91 -4.97 -9.46
N LEU A 249 -2.97 -4.31 -8.80
CA LEU A 249 -2.26 -4.88 -7.65
C LEU A 249 -3.23 -5.25 -6.53
N ALA A 250 -2.95 -6.36 -5.83
CA ALA A 250 -3.87 -6.93 -4.83
C ALA A 250 -4.20 -5.96 -3.68
N GLU A 251 -3.24 -5.12 -3.26
CA GLU A 251 -3.45 -4.09 -2.24
C GLU A 251 -4.45 -3.00 -2.63
N TYR A 252 -4.83 -2.93 -3.91
CA TYR A 252 -5.85 -2.00 -4.44
C TYR A 252 -7.20 -2.67 -4.76
N TYR A 253 -7.37 -3.95 -4.44
CA TYR A 253 -8.65 -4.61 -4.62
C TYR A 253 -9.74 -3.99 -3.74
N GLY A 254 -10.96 -3.91 -4.27
CA GLY A 254 -12.10 -3.31 -3.56
C GLY A 254 -12.09 -1.79 -3.46
N LYS A 255 -11.03 -1.12 -3.96
CA LYS A 255 -10.87 0.34 -3.89
C LYS A 255 -11.36 1.10 -5.14
N GLY A 256 -12.08 0.44 -6.04
CA GLY A 256 -12.67 1.09 -7.23
C GLY A 256 -11.73 1.25 -8.44
N VAL A 257 -10.44 0.89 -8.33
CA VAL A 257 -9.45 1.09 -9.42
C VAL A 257 -9.80 0.28 -10.66
N ALA A 258 -10.18 -0.99 -10.51
CA ALA A 258 -10.57 -1.84 -11.64
C ALA A 258 -11.80 -1.31 -12.37
N GLN A 259 -12.79 -0.75 -11.66
CA GLN A 259 -13.97 -0.13 -12.26
C GLN A 259 -13.60 1.11 -13.08
N GLN A 260 -12.70 1.95 -12.56
CA GLN A 260 -12.24 3.14 -13.28
C GLN A 260 -11.46 2.76 -14.55
N LEU A 261 -10.55 1.78 -14.47
CA LEU A 261 -9.81 1.26 -15.63
C LEU A 261 -10.74 0.63 -16.65
N MET A 262 -11.69 -0.22 -16.24
CA MET A 262 -12.69 -0.81 -17.15
C MET A 262 -13.49 0.27 -17.88
N LYS A 263 -14.00 1.26 -17.14
CA LYS A 263 -14.73 2.38 -17.74
C LYS A 263 -13.89 3.13 -18.77
N ALA A 264 -12.61 3.39 -18.45
CA ALA A 264 -11.70 4.08 -19.37
C ALA A 264 -11.38 3.24 -20.62
N GLY A 265 -11.19 1.92 -20.49
CA GLY A 265 -11.02 1.00 -21.63
C GLY A 265 -12.25 0.92 -22.51
N LEU A 266 -13.44 0.78 -21.92
CA LEU A 266 -14.71 0.76 -22.66
C LEU A 266 -14.97 2.07 -23.42
N GLN A 267 -14.57 3.22 -22.87
CA GLN A 267 -14.65 4.52 -23.56
C GLN A 267 -13.84 4.57 -24.86
N GLN A 268 -12.72 3.83 -24.96
CA GLN A 268 -11.94 3.75 -26.18
C GLN A 268 -12.59 2.85 -27.24
N LEU A 269 -13.54 2.02 -26.83
CA LEU A 269 -14.22 1.04 -27.67
C LEU A 269 -15.69 1.41 -27.99
N MET A 270 -16.09 2.65 -27.75
CA MET A 270 -17.50 3.09 -27.95
C MET A 270 -18.00 2.97 -29.37
N ASN A 271 -17.10 2.91 -30.36
CA ASN A 271 -17.48 2.78 -31.77
C ASN A 271 -17.78 1.33 -32.21
N TYR A 272 -17.57 0.36 -31.33
CA TYR A 272 -17.84 -1.05 -31.58
C TYR A 272 -19.26 -1.40 -31.15
N SER A 273 -19.92 -2.31 -31.90
CA SER A 273 -21.28 -2.77 -31.58
C SER A 273 -21.29 -3.76 -30.39
N GLN A 274 -20.18 -4.40 -30.17
CA GLN A 274 -19.96 -5.26 -29.00
C GLN A 274 -18.50 -5.25 -28.58
N ILE A 275 -18.25 -5.59 -27.32
CA ILE A 275 -16.92 -5.69 -26.75
C ILE A 275 -16.78 -7.07 -26.14
N CYS A 276 -15.69 -7.78 -26.41
CA CYS A 276 -15.43 -9.09 -25.83
C CYS A 276 -14.23 -9.05 -24.88
N LEU A 277 -14.12 -10.09 -24.08
CA LEU A 277 -12.93 -10.43 -23.30
C LEU A 277 -12.87 -11.93 -23.09
N TRP A 278 -11.65 -12.42 -22.76
CA TRP A 278 -11.41 -13.78 -22.32
C TRP A 278 -10.96 -13.78 -20.85
N VAL A 279 -11.47 -14.71 -20.06
CA VAL A 279 -11.16 -14.83 -18.65
C VAL A 279 -11.01 -16.29 -18.26
N LEU A 280 -10.02 -16.59 -17.40
CA LEU A 280 -9.84 -17.93 -16.85
C LEU A 280 -11.15 -18.43 -16.21
N LYS A 281 -11.64 -19.61 -16.64
CA LYS A 281 -12.90 -20.22 -16.18
C LYS A 281 -12.98 -20.36 -14.66
N GLU A 282 -11.84 -20.63 -14.02
CA GLU A 282 -11.76 -20.78 -12.57
C GLU A 282 -11.51 -19.47 -11.81
N ASN A 283 -11.27 -18.36 -12.51
CA ASN A 283 -11.14 -17.05 -11.87
C ASN A 283 -12.53 -16.44 -11.57
N LYS A 284 -13.24 -17.05 -10.61
CA LYS A 284 -14.61 -16.65 -10.25
C LYS A 284 -14.72 -15.20 -9.76
N ARG A 285 -13.61 -14.63 -9.23
CA ARG A 285 -13.56 -13.22 -8.84
C ARG A 285 -13.62 -12.30 -10.05
N ALA A 286 -12.81 -12.56 -11.07
CA ALA A 286 -12.79 -11.77 -12.30
C ALA A 286 -14.12 -11.89 -13.06
N ILE A 287 -14.68 -13.11 -13.18
CA ILE A 287 -15.97 -13.34 -13.81
C ILE A 287 -17.06 -12.48 -13.16
N ARG A 288 -17.19 -12.53 -11.82
CA ARG A 288 -18.16 -11.70 -11.08
C ARG A 288 -17.94 -10.19 -11.26
N PHE A 289 -16.68 -9.77 -11.42
CA PHE A 289 -16.38 -8.38 -11.71
C PHE A 289 -16.88 -7.99 -13.11
N TYR A 290 -16.61 -8.80 -14.12
CA TYR A 290 -17.07 -8.55 -15.50
C TYR A 290 -18.59 -8.61 -15.64
N GLU A 291 -19.26 -9.53 -14.94
CA GLU A 291 -20.72 -9.58 -14.86
C GLU A 291 -21.29 -8.26 -14.28
N LYS A 292 -20.68 -7.70 -13.23
CA LYS A 292 -21.07 -6.39 -12.69
C LYS A 292 -20.82 -5.23 -13.64
N CYS A 293 -19.90 -5.39 -14.61
CA CYS A 293 -19.67 -4.42 -15.69
C CYS A 293 -20.61 -4.63 -16.88
N GLY A 294 -21.53 -5.60 -16.81
CA GLY A 294 -22.52 -5.88 -17.84
C GLY A 294 -22.10 -6.94 -18.88
N PHE A 295 -20.93 -7.56 -18.71
CA PHE A 295 -20.53 -8.66 -19.59
C PHE A 295 -21.31 -9.93 -19.27
N VAL A 296 -21.66 -10.69 -20.31
CA VAL A 296 -22.33 -12.00 -20.18
C VAL A 296 -21.50 -13.10 -20.86
N PRO A 297 -21.43 -14.30 -20.29
CA PRO A 297 -20.75 -15.43 -20.91
C PRO A 297 -21.43 -15.80 -22.23
N THR A 298 -20.64 -16.14 -23.29
CA THR A 298 -21.14 -16.61 -24.58
C THR A 298 -21.37 -18.13 -24.61
N GLY A 299 -20.75 -18.86 -23.70
CA GLY A 299 -20.64 -20.31 -23.74
C GLY A 299 -19.43 -20.82 -24.52
N GLU A 300 -18.66 -19.96 -25.15
CA GLU A 300 -17.42 -20.32 -25.83
C GLU A 300 -16.31 -20.54 -24.81
N GLU A 301 -15.56 -21.62 -24.99
CA GLU A 301 -14.39 -21.98 -24.17
C GLU A 301 -13.18 -22.20 -25.07
N LEU A 302 -12.02 -21.73 -24.63
CA LEU A 302 -10.72 -21.96 -25.26
C LEU A 302 -9.77 -22.55 -24.22
N VAL A 303 -9.14 -23.67 -24.56
CA VAL A 303 -8.04 -24.17 -23.73
C VAL A 303 -6.74 -23.63 -24.30
N SER A 304 -6.09 -22.74 -23.58
CA SER A 304 -4.78 -22.24 -23.97
C SER A 304 -3.69 -23.29 -23.64
N PRO A 305 -3.03 -23.89 -24.67
CA PRO A 305 -2.01 -24.90 -24.44
C PRO A 305 -0.83 -24.41 -23.61
N ASN A 306 -0.54 -23.12 -23.69
CA ASN A 306 0.62 -22.51 -23.04
C ASN A 306 0.42 -22.34 -21.52
N ILE A 307 -0.79 -21.97 -21.09
CA ILE A 307 -1.09 -21.72 -19.68
C ILE A 307 -1.76 -22.92 -18.99
N GLY A 308 -2.11 -23.97 -19.75
CA GLY A 308 -2.72 -25.19 -19.23
C GLY A 308 -4.09 -24.99 -18.58
N ALA A 309 -4.80 -23.93 -18.95
CA ALA A 309 -6.06 -23.53 -18.33
C ALA A 309 -7.14 -23.17 -19.37
N ALA A 310 -8.40 -23.41 -19.02
CA ALA A 310 -9.54 -23.05 -19.84
C ALA A 310 -9.92 -21.58 -19.59
N GLU A 311 -10.19 -20.85 -20.66
CA GLU A 311 -10.73 -19.50 -20.66
C GLU A 311 -12.15 -19.51 -21.22
N ILE A 312 -13.01 -18.69 -20.70
CA ILE A 312 -14.36 -18.44 -21.24
C ILE A 312 -14.44 -17.07 -21.87
N ARG A 313 -15.21 -16.98 -22.95
CA ARG A 313 -15.50 -15.70 -23.59
C ARG A 313 -16.69 -15.02 -22.92
N MET A 314 -16.57 -13.73 -22.71
CA MET A 314 -17.67 -12.88 -22.26
C MET A 314 -17.84 -11.70 -23.21
N ILE A 315 -19.08 -11.23 -23.41
CA ILE A 315 -19.40 -10.09 -24.28
C ILE A 315 -20.23 -9.05 -23.54
N LEU A 316 -20.00 -7.79 -23.91
CA LEU A 316 -20.85 -6.64 -23.59
C LEU A 316 -21.42 -6.09 -24.91
N LYS A 317 -22.75 -6.04 -25.05
CA LYS A 317 -23.41 -5.37 -26.18
C LYS A 317 -23.44 -3.87 -25.91
N CYS A 318 -22.97 -3.08 -26.88
CA CYS A 318 -23.09 -1.64 -26.83
C CYS A 318 -24.49 -1.28 -27.36
N GLU A 319 -25.24 -0.50 -26.59
CA GLU A 319 -26.51 0.07 -27.09
C GLU A 319 -26.16 1.08 -28.19
N SER A 320 -26.84 0.96 -29.36
CA SER A 320 -26.69 1.83 -30.52
C SER A 320 -27.28 3.22 -30.24
#